data_480968bd6931661200f078386fe69614
#
_entry.id   480968bd6931661200f078386fe69614
#
_cell.length_a   1.000
_cell.length_b   1.000
_cell.length_c   1.000
_cell.angle_alpha   90.00
_cell.angle_beta   90.00
_cell.angle_gamma   90.00
#
_symmetry.space_group_name_H-M   'P 1'
#
loop_
_entity.id
_entity.type
_entity.pdbx_description
1 polymer ?
#
loop_
_entity_poly.entity_id
_entity_poly.type
_entity_poly.pdbx_seq_one_letter_code
_entity_poly.pdbx_strand_id
1 'polypeptide(L)' 'MERDDPLSVSTDEILRMDQQVVHPWESFDLPHENRMVVGHGSGLYVQDSEGNRLLDAPAGMWCVNVGHGRREIIDAIV' A
#
# COMPACT_ATOMS: atom_id res chain seq x y z
N MET A 1 2.84 10.13 7.31
CA MET A 1 2.15 10.61 6.10
C MET A 1 0.65 10.61 6.32
N GLU A 2 0.04 11.75 6.20
CA GLU A 2 -1.37 11.94 6.55
C GLU A 2 -2.17 12.50 5.38
N ARG A 3 -1.85 12.01 4.21
CA ARG A 3 -2.44 12.55 2.99
C ARG A 3 -3.60 11.68 2.55
N ASP A 4 -4.71 12.34 2.26
CA ASP A 4 -5.87 11.71 1.64
C ASP A 4 -5.95 12.04 0.15
N ASP A 5 -4.90 12.65 -0.38
CA ASP A 5 -4.85 13.03 -1.79
C ASP A 5 -4.92 11.79 -2.69
N PRO A 6 -5.59 11.86 -3.81
CA PRO A 6 -5.50 10.77 -4.79
C PRO A 6 -4.06 10.66 -5.31
N LEU A 7 -3.69 9.47 -5.73
CA LEU A 7 -2.40 9.26 -6.36
C LEU A 7 -2.35 10.03 -7.69
N SER A 8 -1.16 10.55 -8.02
CA SER A 8 -0.96 11.28 -9.28
C SER A 8 -0.99 10.38 -10.51
N VAL A 9 -0.89 9.07 -10.31
CA VAL A 9 -0.88 8.07 -11.38
C VAL A 9 -2.12 7.20 -11.21
N SER A 10 -2.78 6.85 -12.32
CA SER A 10 -3.98 6.04 -12.28
C SER A 10 -3.68 4.61 -11.84
N THR A 11 -4.69 3.93 -11.32
CA THR A 11 -4.57 2.52 -10.93
C THR A 11 -4.12 1.66 -12.10
N ASP A 12 -4.68 1.86 -13.28
CA ASP A 12 -4.33 1.08 -14.46
C ASP A 12 -2.87 1.26 -14.87
N GLU A 13 -2.35 2.47 -14.76
CA GLU A 13 -0.94 2.73 -15.06
C GLU A 13 -0.02 2.03 -14.05
N ILE A 14 -0.38 2.10 -12.78
CA ILE A 14 0.41 1.46 -11.72
C ILE A 14 0.43 -0.05 -11.95
N LEU A 15 -0.71 -0.65 -12.23
CA LEU A 15 -0.80 -2.10 -12.47
C LEU A 15 -0.01 -2.52 -13.70
N ARG A 16 0.00 -1.69 -14.74
CA ARG A 16 0.79 -1.98 -15.92
C ARG A 16 2.29 -1.97 -15.64
N MET A 17 2.77 -0.99 -14.87
CA MET A 17 4.16 -0.95 -14.46
C MET A 17 4.51 -2.09 -13.52
N ASP A 18 3.57 -2.49 -12.68
CA ASP A 18 3.75 -3.55 -11.71
C ASP A 18 4.00 -4.91 -12.35
N GLN A 19 3.58 -5.12 -13.58
CA GLN A 19 3.82 -6.37 -14.31
C GLN A 19 5.30 -6.68 -14.48
N GLN A 20 6.16 -5.71 -14.31
CA GLN A 20 7.61 -5.89 -14.45
C GLN A 20 8.31 -6.20 -13.14
N VAL A 21 7.54 -6.34 -12.06
CA VAL A 21 8.07 -6.56 -10.72
C VAL A 21 7.62 -7.93 -10.21
N VAL A 22 8.53 -8.66 -9.59
CA VAL A 22 8.21 -9.94 -8.95
C VAL A 22 7.73 -9.68 -7.54
N HIS A 23 6.58 -10.25 -7.19
CA HIS A 23 6.01 -10.13 -5.85
C HIS A 23 6.16 -11.46 -5.10
N PRO A 24 6.46 -11.44 -3.79
CA PRO A 24 6.52 -12.66 -3.00
C PRO A 24 5.12 -13.26 -2.83
N TRP A 25 5.06 -14.60 -2.87
CA TRP A 25 3.84 -15.37 -2.61
C TRP A 25 2.70 -15.05 -3.54
N GLU A 26 3.01 -14.68 -4.77
CA GLU A 26 2.01 -14.27 -5.73
C GLU A 26 2.31 -14.89 -7.09
N SER A 27 1.26 -15.34 -7.76
CA SER A 27 1.39 -15.86 -9.11
C SER A 27 1.65 -14.74 -10.11
N PHE A 28 2.52 -14.98 -11.08
CA PHE A 28 2.75 -14.04 -12.18
C PHE A 28 1.49 -13.85 -13.05
N ASP A 29 0.59 -14.83 -13.02
CA ASP A 29 -0.61 -14.83 -13.87
C ASP A 29 -1.82 -14.18 -13.21
N LEU A 30 -1.66 -13.57 -12.03
CA LEU A 30 -2.77 -12.95 -11.33
C LEU A 30 -3.36 -11.81 -12.18
N PRO A 31 -4.68 -11.88 -12.51
CA PRO A 31 -5.31 -10.83 -13.31
C PRO A 31 -5.26 -9.47 -12.64
N HIS A 32 -5.19 -8.41 -13.42
CA HIS A 32 -5.14 -7.04 -12.92
C HIS A 32 -6.32 -6.71 -12.01
N GLU A 33 -7.52 -7.16 -12.37
CA GLU A 33 -8.72 -6.86 -11.59
C GLU A 33 -8.70 -7.48 -10.19
N ASN A 34 -7.81 -8.43 -9.95
CA ASN A 34 -7.66 -9.08 -8.64
C ASN A 34 -6.54 -8.44 -7.80
N ARG A 35 -5.90 -7.40 -8.30
CA ARG A 35 -4.83 -6.70 -7.60
C ARG A 35 -5.33 -5.42 -6.99
N MET A 36 -4.83 -5.11 -5.79
CA MET A 36 -5.11 -3.87 -5.11
C MET A 36 -3.84 -3.04 -5.04
N VAL A 37 -3.95 -1.75 -5.33
CA VAL A 37 -2.84 -0.81 -5.21
C VAL A 37 -3.01 -0.02 -3.93
N VAL A 38 -2.04 -0.12 -3.02
CA VAL A 38 -2.06 0.63 -1.76
C VAL A 38 -1.33 1.96 -1.96
N GLY A 39 -2.02 3.06 -1.68
CA GLY A 39 -1.47 4.40 -1.86
C GLY A 39 -0.95 5.02 -0.58
N HIS A 40 -1.66 4.86 0.51
CA HIS A 40 -1.33 5.50 1.79
C HIS A 40 -1.57 4.56 2.94
N GLY A 41 -0.87 4.80 4.06
CA GLY A 41 -1.08 4.07 5.29
C GLY A 41 -1.04 5.01 6.49
N SER A 42 -1.93 4.80 7.45
CA SER A 42 -1.97 5.58 8.69
C SER A 42 -2.53 4.73 9.81
N GLY A 43 -1.75 4.56 10.88
CA GLY A 43 -2.14 3.72 12.01
C GLY A 43 -2.40 2.28 11.58
N LEU A 44 -3.60 1.79 11.82
CA LEU A 44 -3.99 0.42 11.48
C LEU A 44 -4.57 0.28 10.07
N TYR A 45 -4.70 1.38 9.34
CA TYR A 45 -5.43 1.40 8.08
C TYR A 45 -4.54 1.71 6.90
N VAL A 46 -4.89 1.15 5.75
CA VAL A 46 -4.32 1.52 4.47
C VAL A 46 -5.44 2.02 3.57
N GLN A 47 -5.09 2.85 2.61
CA GLN A 47 -6.01 3.36 1.61
C GLN A 47 -5.53 2.90 0.24
N ASP A 48 -6.44 2.31 -0.54
CA ASP A 48 -6.06 1.86 -1.88
C ASP A 48 -6.08 3.03 -2.87
N SER A 49 -5.69 2.76 -4.12
CA SER A 49 -5.64 3.78 -5.17
C SER A 49 -7.00 4.33 -5.55
N GLU A 50 -8.07 3.63 -5.20
CA GLU A 50 -9.45 4.06 -5.49
C GLU A 50 -10.07 4.84 -4.31
N GLY A 51 -9.32 5.06 -3.23
CA GLY A 51 -9.81 5.80 -2.08
C GLY A 51 -10.46 4.96 -1.00
N ASN A 52 -10.51 3.64 -1.14
CA ASN A 52 -11.09 2.77 -0.14
C ASN A 52 -10.16 2.60 1.05
N ARG A 53 -10.72 2.67 2.24
CA ARG A 53 -9.97 2.53 3.48
C ARG A 53 -10.14 1.12 4.01
N LEU A 54 -9.02 0.44 4.27
CA LEU A 54 -9.00 -0.95 4.67
C LEU A 54 -8.16 -1.14 5.93
N LEU A 55 -8.57 -2.06 6.78
CA LEU A 55 -7.79 -2.45 7.96
C LEU A 55 -6.64 -3.34 7.51
N ASP A 56 -5.41 -2.95 7.87
CA ASP A 56 -4.23 -3.74 7.54
C ASP A 56 -3.95 -4.76 8.65
N ALA A 57 -4.72 -5.84 8.66
CA ALA A 57 -4.59 -6.87 9.68
C ALA A 57 -3.25 -7.61 9.66
N PRO A 58 -2.69 -7.96 8.47
CA PRO A 58 -1.37 -8.60 8.43
C PRO A 58 -0.20 -7.67 8.70
N ALA A 59 -0.42 -6.37 8.87
CA ALA A 59 0.64 -5.39 9.13
C ALA A 59 1.74 -5.45 8.08
N GLY A 60 1.35 -5.44 6.80
CA GLY A 60 2.29 -5.45 5.69
C GLY A 60 3.25 -6.62 5.72
N MET A 61 2.78 -7.84 5.87
CA MET A 61 3.59 -9.04 6.01
C MET A 61 4.34 -9.06 7.35
N TRP A 62 3.63 -8.65 8.42
CA TRP A 62 4.10 -8.76 9.81
C TRP A 62 5.23 -7.79 10.17
N CYS A 63 5.41 -6.72 9.45
CA CYS A 63 6.54 -5.82 9.66
C CYS A 63 6.16 -4.42 10.13
N VAL A 64 4.88 -4.13 10.33
CA VAL A 64 4.41 -2.80 10.75
C VAL A 64 3.65 -2.92 12.07
N ASN A 65 4.33 -3.43 13.10
CA ASN A 65 3.70 -3.76 14.39
C ASN A 65 3.16 -2.55 15.15
N VAL A 66 3.74 -1.38 14.95
CA VAL A 66 3.32 -0.16 15.63
C VAL A 66 2.39 0.71 14.79
N GLY A 67 2.01 0.24 13.61
CA GLY A 67 1.15 0.97 12.70
C GLY A 67 1.93 1.78 11.67
N HIS A 68 1.20 2.24 10.66
CA HIS A 68 1.78 3.03 9.57
C HIS A 68 1.96 4.49 9.98
N GLY A 69 3.05 5.10 9.54
CA GLY A 69 3.24 6.54 9.68
C GLY A 69 3.43 7.04 11.10
N ARG A 70 4.03 6.25 11.98
CA ARG A 70 4.31 6.68 13.35
C ARG A 70 5.37 7.77 13.36
N ARG A 71 4.95 8.99 13.74
CA ARG A 71 5.82 10.16 13.76
C ARG A 71 7.03 9.97 14.66
N GLU A 72 6.84 9.35 15.81
CA GLU A 72 7.91 9.13 16.78
C GLU A 72 9.07 8.34 16.18
N ILE A 73 8.74 7.34 15.37
CA ILE A 73 9.77 6.51 14.73
C ILE A 73 10.41 7.27 13.56
N ILE A 74 9.58 7.93 12.76
CA ILE A 74 10.08 8.74 11.63
C ILE A 74 11.05 9.78 12.13
N ASP A 75 10.72 10.49 13.20
CA ASP A 75 11.56 11.55 13.76
C ASP A 75 12.84 10.98 14.35
N ALA A 76 12.82 9.77 14.87
CA ALA A 76 14.02 9.11 15.39
C ALA A 76 14.99 8.71 14.27
N ILE A 77 14.48 8.39 13.10
CA ILE A 77 15.32 8.01 11.96
C ILE A 77 15.96 9.23 11.32
N VAL A 78 15.21 10.30 11.22
CA VAL A 78 15.68 11.56 10.62
C VAL A 78 16.50 12.35 11.61
#